data_dcf64f7e28f0302272b59953d342a03f
#
_entry.id   dcf64f7e28f0302272b59953d342a03f
#
_cell.length_a   1.000
_cell.length_b   1.000
_cell.length_c   1.000
_cell.angle_alpha   90.00
_cell.angle_beta   90.00
_cell.angle_gamma   90.00
#
_symmetry.space_group_name_H-M   'P 1'
#
loop_
_entity.id
_entity.type
_entity.pdbx_description
1 polymer ?
#
loop_
_entity_poly.entity_id
_entity_poly.type
_entity_poly.pdbx_seq_one_letter_code
_entity_poly.pdbx_strand_id
1 'polypeptide(L)'
;SLISINQSLIKYYKGKNIRPSNKVLDAYLNKGYDKVILMLLDGMGISAIEGTLEKDNFLYKNIKDVISSVFPPTTVSATTSLLQGKTPLEHGWLGWHLYLKEDQPSIVLFMSEDYYKEQKHENYKTEDYLSYESNLTNLGVKEYVIYPSFRENGYHSFKEGLDMLTEIIDKDEKSFTYFYCDEPDGTMHMYGPSSKEAKAKLIQMNQELENFTKNLNDDTLLIIVADHGQVDVEPIDVREYPDFFKTLKKMPSGESRAQIFHVSDKVAFEKLFKKYFSKYFILLSKEEIMKLYGKGIPHKTLKTSLGDYVAVATNKYNFVAKDGEPMKGHHGGFTYKEMRIPLIIGVKNGI
;
A
#
# COMPACT_ATOMS: atom_id res chain seq x y z
N SER A 1 -3.45 -2.12 13.07
CA SER A 1 -3.18 -2.41 11.64
C SER A 1 -4.02 -1.51 10.75
N LEU A 2 -3.67 -1.44 9.47
CA LEU A 2 -4.41 -0.65 8.49
C LEU A 2 -5.89 -1.06 8.40
N ILE A 3 -6.18 -2.36 8.50
CA ILE A 3 -7.55 -2.88 8.53
C ILE A 3 -8.34 -2.31 9.72
N SER A 4 -7.69 -2.09 10.88
CA SER A 4 -8.38 -1.53 12.04
C SER A 4 -8.85 -0.09 11.86
N ILE A 5 -8.23 0.67 10.94
CA ILE A 5 -8.69 2.01 10.55
C ILE A 5 -10.03 1.91 9.80
N ASN A 6 -10.11 1.02 8.82
CA ASN A 6 -11.39 0.72 8.13
C ASN A 6 -12.48 0.33 9.14
N GLN A 7 -12.16 -0.57 10.08
CA GLN A 7 -13.13 -1.05 11.07
C GLN A 7 -13.60 0.05 12.03
N SER A 8 -12.75 1.04 12.35
CA SER A 8 -13.17 2.22 13.13
C SER A 8 -14.17 3.07 12.35
N LEU A 9 -13.92 3.31 11.07
CA LEU A 9 -14.84 4.06 10.20
C LEU A 9 -16.19 3.32 10.00
N ILE A 10 -16.15 2.01 9.73
CA ILE A 10 -17.35 1.19 9.61
C ILE A 10 -18.16 1.19 10.92
N LYS A 11 -17.49 1.07 12.08
CA LYS A 11 -18.14 1.16 13.38
C LYS A 11 -18.80 2.53 13.60
N TYR A 12 -18.09 3.62 13.24
CA TYR A 12 -18.59 4.99 13.38
C TYR A 12 -19.84 5.24 12.54
N TYR A 13 -19.81 4.88 11.25
CA TYR A 13 -20.91 5.17 10.33
C TYR A 13 -22.03 4.11 10.33
N LYS A 14 -21.70 2.83 10.52
CA LYS A 14 -22.65 1.71 10.42
C LYS A 14 -22.99 1.06 11.78
N GLY A 15 -22.45 1.60 12.87
CA GLY A 15 -22.76 1.15 14.24
C GLY A 15 -22.14 -0.18 14.66
N LYS A 16 -21.49 -0.93 13.76
CA LYS A 16 -20.86 -2.21 14.05
C LYS A 16 -19.66 -2.50 13.16
N ASN A 17 -18.72 -3.23 13.67
CA ASN A 17 -17.53 -3.73 12.97
C ASN A 17 -17.45 -5.27 13.11
N ILE A 18 -16.77 -5.92 12.17
CA ILE A 18 -16.61 -7.39 12.15
C ILE A 18 -15.21 -7.82 12.63
N ARG A 19 -14.29 -6.88 12.78
CA ARG A 19 -12.92 -7.06 13.25
C ARG A 19 -12.58 -5.96 14.26
N PRO A 20 -11.49 -6.13 15.04
CA PRO A 20 -11.05 -5.10 15.98
C PRO A 20 -10.81 -3.75 15.29
N SER A 21 -11.40 -2.69 15.83
CA SER A 21 -11.15 -1.30 15.45
C SER A 21 -9.89 -0.75 16.11
N ASN A 22 -9.39 0.40 15.64
CA ASN A 22 -8.30 1.13 16.29
C ASN A 22 -8.85 1.99 17.43
N LYS A 23 -8.48 1.68 18.68
CA LYS A 23 -9.00 2.37 19.87
C LYS A 23 -8.65 3.86 19.92
N VAL A 24 -7.48 4.24 19.39
CA VAL A 24 -7.05 5.65 19.34
C VAL A 24 -7.96 6.41 18.37
N LEU A 25 -8.17 5.89 17.16
CA LEU A 25 -9.07 6.50 16.19
C LEU A 25 -10.52 6.52 16.68
N ASP A 26 -10.99 5.45 17.31
CA ASP A 26 -12.34 5.39 17.92
C ASP A 26 -12.56 6.54 18.92
N ALA A 27 -11.55 6.85 19.74
CA ALA A 27 -11.66 7.93 20.74
C ALA A 27 -11.81 9.32 20.07
N TYR A 28 -11.21 9.55 18.91
CA TYR A 28 -11.44 10.77 18.14
C TYR A 28 -12.80 10.78 17.47
N LEU A 29 -13.17 9.71 16.76
CA LEU A 29 -14.46 9.61 16.09
C LEU A 29 -15.66 9.77 17.06
N ASN A 30 -15.55 9.25 18.28
CA ASN A 30 -16.59 9.37 19.31
C ASN A 30 -16.86 10.82 19.78
N LYS A 31 -15.99 11.78 19.44
CA LYS A 31 -16.26 13.21 19.72
C LYS A 31 -17.37 13.78 18.82
N GLY A 32 -17.61 13.11 17.68
CA GLY A 32 -18.59 13.51 16.68
C GLY A 32 -18.05 14.62 15.76
N TYR A 33 -17.95 14.30 14.48
CA TYR A 33 -17.53 15.25 13.44
C TYR A 33 -18.51 15.16 12.29
N ASP A 34 -18.83 16.31 11.70
CA ASP A 34 -19.69 16.37 10.54
C ASP A 34 -18.93 16.03 9.25
N LYS A 35 -17.64 16.31 9.25
CA LYS A 35 -16.75 16.03 8.13
C LYS A 35 -15.58 15.15 8.56
N VAL A 36 -15.43 14.00 7.93
CA VAL A 36 -14.33 13.07 8.18
C VAL A 36 -13.56 12.84 6.90
N ILE A 37 -12.27 13.16 6.92
CA ILE A 37 -11.34 12.97 5.81
C ILE A 37 -10.42 11.81 6.15
N LEU A 38 -10.41 10.76 5.33
CA LEU A 38 -9.40 9.71 5.33
C LEU A 38 -8.40 9.99 4.21
N MET A 39 -7.23 10.48 4.57
CA MET A 39 -6.14 10.80 3.64
C MET A 39 -5.10 9.68 3.69
N LEU A 40 -4.81 9.08 2.55
CA LEU A 40 -3.72 8.13 2.37
C LEU A 40 -2.58 8.80 1.60
N LEU A 41 -1.40 8.86 2.22
CA LEU A 41 -0.15 9.34 1.62
C LEU A 41 0.74 8.13 1.34
N ASP A 42 0.85 7.77 0.06
CA ASP A 42 1.52 6.56 -0.39
C ASP A 42 3.01 6.56 -0.02
N GLY A 43 3.49 5.44 0.51
CA GLY A 43 4.89 5.25 0.87
C GLY A 43 5.36 6.00 2.12
N MET A 44 4.52 6.81 2.78
CA MET A 44 4.89 7.65 3.92
C MET A 44 4.98 6.84 5.23
N GLY A 45 5.87 5.85 5.29
CA GLY A 45 6.13 5.09 6.51
C GLY A 45 6.74 5.93 7.64
N ILE A 46 6.68 5.42 8.87
CA ILE A 46 7.24 6.08 10.06
C ILE A 46 8.70 6.49 9.86
N SER A 47 9.52 5.61 9.27
CA SER A 47 10.96 5.87 9.07
C SER A 47 11.24 7.05 8.13
N ALA A 48 10.34 7.34 7.19
CA ALA A 48 10.46 8.52 6.33
C ALA A 48 10.24 9.81 7.13
N ILE A 49 9.21 9.83 7.99
CA ILE A 49 8.91 10.96 8.86
C ILE A 49 10.06 11.18 9.84
N GLU A 50 10.47 10.15 10.59
CA GLU A 50 11.54 10.22 11.60
C GLU A 50 12.91 10.59 11.00
N GLY A 51 13.18 10.18 9.76
CA GLY A 51 14.44 10.47 9.07
C GLY A 51 14.50 11.83 8.37
N THR A 52 13.39 12.58 8.37
CA THR A 52 13.26 13.81 7.57
C THR A 52 12.75 15.00 8.36
N LEU A 53 11.74 14.80 9.21
CA LEU A 53 11.02 15.89 9.89
C LEU A 53 11.46 16.05 11.33
N GLU A 54 11.44 17.31 11.81
CA GLU A 54 11.63 17.62 13.21
C GLU A 54 10.36 17.29 14.02
N LYS A 55 10.50 17.07 15.33
CA LYS A 55 9.40 16.64 16.21
C LYS A 55 8.24 17.62 16.32
N ASP A 56 8.47 18.88 16.07
CA ASP A 56 7.48 19.96 16.08
C ASP A 56 6.79 20.14 14.72
N ASN A 57 7.27 19.51 13.67
CA ASN A 57 6.60 19.53 12.35
C ASN A 57 5.23 18.86 12.42
N PHE A 58 4.28 19.35 11.63
CA PHE A 58 2.87 18.96 11.69
C PHE A 58 2.67 17.43 11.63
N LEU A 59 3.24 16.77 10.64
CA LEU A 59 3.09 15.31 10.49
C LEU A 59 3.65 14.56 11.69
N TYR A 60 4.85 14.93 12.18
CA TYR A 60 5.51 14.21 13.29
C TYR A 60 4.75 14.40 14.61
N LYS A 61 4.47 15.64 15.01
CA LYS A 61 3.83 15.94 16.32
C LYS A 61 2.41 15.38 16.44
N ASN A 62 1.74 15.15 15.32
CA ASN A 62 0.37 14.65 15.28
C ASN A 62 0.25 13.14 15.06
N ILE A 63 1.34 12.39 15.09
CA ILE A 63 1.31 10.93 15.20
C ILE A 63 0.66 10.55 16.53
N LYS A 64 -0.48 9.86 16.47
CA LYS A 64 -1.23 9.40 17.64
C LYS A 64 -1.06 7.90 17.88
N ASP A 65 -0.72 7.15 16.83
CA ASP A 65 -0.42 5.73 16.93
C ASP A 65 0.53 5.32 15.80
N VAL A 66 1.31 4.27 16.03
CA VAL A 66 2.11 3.62 15.00
C VAL A 66 1.53 2.23 14.76
N ILE A 67 0.90 2.08 13.63
CA ILE A 67 0.22 0.85 13.23
C ILE A 67 1.05 0.06 12.21
N SER A 68 0.62 -1.14 11.87
CA SER A 68 1.27 -1.91 10.83
C SER A 68 0.47 -1.88 9.54
N SER A 69 1.17 -1.85 8.41
CA SER A 69 0.62 -2.22 7.11
C SER A 69 0.18 -3.68 7.10
N VAL A 70 -0.43 -4.12 6.01
CA VAL A 70 -0.65 -5.53 5.71
C VAL A 70 0.59 -6.12 5.02
N PHE A 71 0.66 -7.42 4.89
CA PHE A 71 1.71 -8.08 4.12
C PHE A 71 1.11 -8.66 2.82
N PRO A 72 1.75 -8.45 1.65
CA PRO A 72 2.92 -7.58 1.45
C PRO A 72 2.55 -6.09 1.62
N PRO A 73 3.48 -5.26 2.17
CA PRO A 73 3.29 -3.82 2.31
C PRO A 73 3.52 -3.14 0.95
N THR A 74 2.48 -3.14 0.15
CA THR A 74 2.45 -2.58 -1.21
C THR A 74 1.11 -1.89 -1.42
N THR A 75 1.10 -0.85 -2.23
CA THR A 75 -0.10 -0.06 -2.56
C THR A 75 -1.28 -0.95 -2.92
N VAL A 76 -1.05 -1.95 -3.76
CA VAL A 76 -2.06 -2.89 -4.24
C VAL A 76 -2.77 -3.62 -3.10
N SER A 77 -2.01 -4.24 -2.18
CA SER A 77 -2.57 -5.00 -1.06
C SER A 77 -3.12 -4.09 0.04
N ALA A 78 -2.40 -3.02 0.35
CA ALA A 78 -2.68 -2.18 1.50
C ALA A 78 -3.89 -1.26 1.26
N THR A 79 -3.98 -0.62 0.08
CA THR A 79 -5.15 0.20 -0.26
C THR A 79 -6.42 -0.65 -0.35
N THR A 80 -6.33 -1.84 -0.96
CA THR A 80 -7.46 -2.78 -1.00
C THR A 80 -7.89 -3.22 0.41
N SER A 81 -6.94 -3.52 1.29
CA SER A 81 -7.24 -3.86 2.69
C SER A 81 -7.89 -2.70 3.45
N LEU A 82 -7.40 -1.46 3.24
CA LEU A 82 -7.97 -0.26 3.84
C LEU A 82 -9.40 -0.02 3.35
N LEU A 83 -9.66 -0.15 2.06
CA LEU A 83 -10.97 0.13 1.48
C LEU A 83 -11.99 -0.99 1.70
N GLN A 84 -11.57 -2.25 1.77
CA GLN A 84 -12.47 -3.39 1.93
C GLN A 84 -12.59 -3.90 3.39
N GLY A 85 -11.65 -3.55 4.27
CA GLY A 85 -11.59 -4.11 5.61
C GLY A 85 -11.26 -5.61 5.64
N LYS A 86 -10.65 -6.14 4.58
CA LYS A 86 -10.26 -7.55 4.39
C LYS A 86 -8.74 -7.70 4.44
N THR A 87 -8.30 -8.92 4.76
CA THR A 87 -6.88 -9.27 4.68
C THR A 87 -6.46 -9.57 3.23
N PRO A 88 -5.17 -9.46 2.88
CA PRO A 88 -4.66 -9.91 1.58
C PRO A 88 -5.04 -11.34 1.22
N LEU A 89 -5.09 -12.25 2.22
CA LEU A 89 -5.58 -13.61 2.05
C LEU A 89 -7.01 -13.65 1.48
N GLU A 90 -7.88 -12.76 1.95
CA GLU A 90 -9.31 -12.76 1.61
C GLU A 90 -9.62 -12.00 0.32
N HIS A 91 -8.89 -10.92 0.02
CA HIS A 91 -9.18 -10.15 -1.19
C HIS A 91 -8.34 -10.58 -2.41
N GLY A 92 -7.21 -11.30 -2.20
CA GLY A 92 -6.39 -11.87 -3.27
C GLY A 92 -5.47 -10.90 -4.01
N TRP A 93 -5.43 -9.61 -3.64
CA TRP A 93 -4.52 -8.61 -4.17
C TRP A 93 -3.17 -8.71 -3.47
N LEU A 94 -2.24 -9.53 -4.01
CA LEU A 94 -1.02 -9.97 -3.31
C LEU A 94 0.26 -9.31 -3.82
N GLY A 95 0.19 -8.37 -4.73
CA GLY A 95 1.35 -7.70 -5.29
C GLY A 95 1.04 -6.96 -6.57
N TRP A 96 2.05 -6.31 -7.16
CA TRP A 96 1.90 -5.46 -8.32
C TRP A 96 1.38 -6.21 -9.56
N HIS A 97 1.90 -7.43 -9.81
CA HIS A 97 1.45 -8.26 -10.91
C HIS A 97 1.29 -9.73 -10.52
N LEU A 98 0.24 -10.39 -10.99
CA LEU A 98 -0.11 -11.76 -10.63
C LEU A 98 -0.59 -12.58 -11.84
N TYR A 99 -0.42 -13.90 -11.74
CA TYR A 99 -1.13 -14.87 -12.58
C TYR A 99 -2.52 -15.10 -12.00
N LEU A 100 -3.57 -14.60 -12.64
CA LEU A 100 -4.96 -14.79 -12.17
C LEU A 100 -5.63 -16.00 -12.84
N LYS A 101 -5.04 -16.51 -13.92
CA LYS A 101 -5.49 -17.70 -14.65
C LYS A 101 -4.28 -18.51 -15.14
N GLU A 102 -4.41 -19.85 -15.17
CA GLU A 102 -3.26 -20.76 -15.33
C GLU A 102 -2.47 -20.52 -16.63
N ASP A 103 -3.14 -20.42 -17.77
CA ASP A 103 -2.52 -20.30 -19.08
C ASP A 103 -2.46 -18.85 -19.60
N GLN A 104 -2.59 -17.89 -18.70
CA GLN A 104 -2.52 -16.47 -19.04
C GLN A 104 -1.22 -15.84 -18.48
N PRO A 105 -0.80 -14.71 -19.04
CA PRO A 105 0.36 -13.98 -18.53
C PRO A 105 0.12 -13.43 -17.11
N SER A 106 1.22 -13.03 -16.45
CA SER A 106 1.14 -12.22 -15.24
C SER A 106 0.76 -10.80 -15.62
N ILE A 107 -0.33 -10.28 -15.04
CA ILE A 107 -0.83 -8.93 -15.34
C ILE A 107 -0.61 -7.96 -14.19
N VAL A 108 -0.30 -6.72 -14.53
CA VAL A 108 -0.30 -5.58 -13.62
C VAL A 108 -1.74 -5.33 -13.17
N LEU A 109 -2.01 -5.48 -11.87
CA LEU A 109 -3.39 -5.57 -11.38
C LEU A 109 -4.21 -4.28 -11.60
N PHE A 110 -3.61 -3.10 -11.45
CA PHE A 110 -4.34 -1.85 -11.67
C PHE A 110 -4.52 -1.46 -13.14
N MET A 111 -3.75 -2.08 -14.06
CA MET A 111 -3.74 -1.71 -15.47
C MET A 111 -4.33 -2.80 -16.39
N SER A 112 -4.42 -4.04 -15.89
CA SER A 112 -4.78 -5.23 -16.69
C SER A 112 -3.89 -5.42 -17.93
N GLU A 113 -2.58 -5.19 -17.75
CA GLU A 113 -1.55 -5.29 -18.78
C GLU A 113 -0.57 -6.44 -18.46
N ASP A 114 -0.12 -7.16 -19.49
CA ASP A 114 0.98 -8.14 -19.35
C ASP A 114 2.22 -7.45 -18.79
N TYR A 115 2.67 -7.87 -17.62
CA TYR A 115 3.81 -7.24 -16.95
C TYR A 115 5.11 -7.33 -17.74
N TYR A 116 5.34 -8.46 -18.44
CA TYR A 116 6.58 -8.70 -19.16
C TYR A 116 6.59 -8.19 -20.60
N LYS A 117 5.42 -8.12 -21.25
CA LYS A 117 5.28 -7.71 -22.65
C LYS A 117 4.69 -6.30 -22.82
N GLU A 118 4.20 -5.69 -21.73
CA GLU A 118 3.59 -4.36 -21.72
C GLU A 118 2.43 -4.22 -22.74
N GLN A 119 1.60 -5.25 -22.83
CA GLN A 119 0.48 -5.32 -23.75
C GLN A 119 -0.83 -5.46 -22.99
N LYS A 120 -1.83 -4.68 -23.41
CA LYS A 120 -3.20 -4.83 -22.90
C LYS A 120 -3.86 -6.09 -23.42
N HIS A 121 -4.65 -6.73 -22.56
CA HIS A 121 -5.49 -7.86 -22.92
C HIS A 121 -6.96 -7.47 -22.87
N GLU A 122 -7.66 -7.51 -24.02
CA GLU A 122 -9.09 -7.16 -24.10
C GLU A 122 -9.99 -8.09 -23.29
N ASN A 123 -9.64 -9.39 -23.25
CA ASN A 123 -10.45 -10.45 -22.63
C ASN A 123 -9.83 -11.08 -21.38
N TYR A 124 -8.90 -10.39 -20.74
CA TYR A 124 -8.25 -10.84 -19.49
C TYR A 124 -7.98 -9.65 -18.60
N LYS A 125 -8.96 -9.29 -17.78
CA LYS A 125 -8.94 -8.10 -16.94
C LYS A 125 -8.93 -8.49 -15.46
N THR A 126 -8.31 -7.68 -14.63
CA THR A 126 -8.23 -7.90 -13.19
C THR A 126 -9.60 -7.98 -12.54
N GLU A 127 -10.53 -7.09 -12.93
CA GLU A 127 -11.89 -7.02 -12.38
C GLU A 127 -12.73 -8.27 -12.61
N ASP A 128 -12.39 -9.13 -13.58
CA ASP A 128 -13.07 -10.42 -13.78
C ASP A 128 -12.72 -11.44 -12.68
N TYR A 129 -11.66 -11.21 -11.93
CA TYR A 129 -11.11 -12.13 -10.94
C TYR A 129 -11.07 -11.55 -9.53
N LEU A 130 -10.78 -10.27 -9.39
CA LEU A 130 -10.55 -9.57 -8.13
C LEU A 130 -11.45 -8.33 -8.03
N SER A 131 -12.20 -8.20 -6.93
CA SER A 131 -13.00 -7.00 -6.65
C SER A 131 -12.14 -5.93 -6.00
N TYR A 132 -12.34 -4.67 -6.42
CA TYR A 132 -11.78 -3.47 -5.78
C TYR A 132 -12.85 -2.61 -5.10
N GLU A 133 -14.06 -3.14 -4.90
CA GLU A 133 -15.17 -2.42 -4.29
C GLU A 133 -14.87 -2.08 -2.82
N SER A 134 -15.01 -0.80 -2.49
CA SER A 134 -14.87 -0.31 -1.12
C SER A 134 -16.11 -0.66 -0.28
N ASN A 135 -15.91 -1.00 1.00
CA ASN A 135 -17.00 -1.08 1.97
C ASN A 135 -17.24 0.27 2.70
N LEU A 136 -16.36 1.26 2.46
CA LEU A 136 -16.53 2.64 2.91
C LEU A 136 -17.43 3.42 1.95
N THR A 137 -18.58 2.85 1.65
CA THR A 137 -19.66 3.39 0.81
C THR A 137 -21.00 3.20 1.47
N ASN A 138 -22.00 3.98 1.06
CA ASN A 138 -23.33 3.99 1.68
C ASN A 138 -23.24 4.24 3.20
N LEU A 139 -22.49 5.28 3.57
CA LEU A 139 -22.19 5.65 4.95
C LEU A 139 -23.31 6.51 5.59
N GLY A 140 -24.32 6.89 4.80
CA GLY A 140 -25.42 7.76 5.27
C GLY A 140 -25.07 9.25 5.32
N VAL A 141 -23.93 9.62 4.74
CA VAL A 141 -23.45 10.99 4.55
C VAL A 141 -23.04 11.20 3.09
N LYS A 142 -22.73 12.44 2.71
CA LYS A 142 -22.18 12.68 1.37
C LYS A 142 -20.77 12.08 1.27
N GLU A 143 -20.51 11.36 0.19
CA GLU A 143 -19.22 10.67 -0.03
C GLU A 143 -18.47 11.35 -1.17
N TYR A 144 -17.19 11.65 -0.94
CA TYR A 144 -16.27 12.21 -1.90
C TYR A 144 -15.03 11.36 -2.02
N VAL A 145 -14.46 11.33 -3.23
CA VAL A 145 -13.21 10.64 -3.52
C VAL A 145 -12.32 11.56 -4.33
N ILE A 146 -11.09 11.78 -3.88
CA ILE A 146 -10.09 12.63 -4.55
C ILE A 146 -8.87 11.79 -4.87
N TYR A 147 -8.45 11.81 -6.13
CA TYR A 147 -7.26 11.12 -6.64
C TYR A 147 -6.38 12.09 -7.45
N PRO A 148 -5.09 11.76 -7.68
CA PRO A 148 -4.26 12.45 -8.65
C PRO A 148 -4.79 12.29 -10.09
N SER A 149 -4.23 13.05 -11.02
CA SER A 149 -4.66 13.19 -12.42
C SER A 149 -4.58 11.93 -13.29
N PHE A 150 -4.09 10.81 -12.76
CA PHE A 150 -4.26 9.51 -13.42
C PHE A 150 -5.73 9.00 -13.38
N ARG A 151 -6.58 9.62 -12.58
CA ARG A 151 -8.04 9.45 -12.60
C ARG A 151 -8.69 10.68 -13.22
N GLU A 152 -9.82 10.46 -13.90
CA GLU A 152 -10.64 11.55 -14.44
C GLU A 152 -11.01 12.56 -13.36
N ASN A 153 -10.87 13.85 -13.65
CA ASN A 153 -11.07 14.96 -12.71
C ASN A 153 -10.15 14.95 -11.47
N GLY A 154 -9.00 14.24 -11.54
CA GLY A 154 -7.99 14.23 -10.51
C GLY A 154 -7.10 15.48 -10.50
N TYR A 155 -6.47 15.75 -9.37
CA TYR A 155 -5.58 16.90 -9.17
C TYR A 155 -4.17 16.67 -9.77
N HIS A 156 -3.48 17.77 -10.15
CA HIS A 156 -2.13 17.74 -10.73
C HIS A 156 -1.01 18.06 -9.72
N SER A 157 -1.35 18.59 -8.57
CA SER A 157 -0.40 18.84 -7.48
C SER A 157 -1.06 18.58 -6.12
N PHE A 158 -0.25 18.20 -5.12
CA PHE A 158 -0.76 17.95 -3.77
C PHE A 158 -1.52 19.17 -3.22
N LYS A 159 -0.98 20.39 -3.47
CA LYS A 159 -1.67 21.64 -3.10
C LYS A 159 -3.05 21.75 -3.75
N GLU A 160 -3.19 21.48 -5.05
CA GLU A 160 -4.48 21.49 -5.74
C GLU A 160 -5.46 20.49 -5.11
N GLY A 161 -4.98 19.28 -4.76
CA GLY A 161 -5.79 18.31 -4.03
C GLY A 161 -6.28 18.82 -2.67
N LEU A 162 -5.44 19.56 -1.93
CA LEU A 162 -5.83 20.20 -0.66
C LEU A 162 -6.81 21.36 -0.88
N ASP A 163 -6.69 22.11 -1.98
CA ASP A 163 -7.65 23.16 -2.37
C ASP A 163 -9.03 22.53 -2.67
N MET A 164 -9.08 21.39 -3.38
CA MET A 164 -10.32 20.61 -3.60
C MET A 164 -10.95 20.13 -2.28
N LEU A 165 -10.12 19.68 -1.31
CA LEU A 165 -10.60 19.33 0.04
C LEU A 165 -11.21 20.54 0.75
N THR A 166 -10.59 21.72 0.64
CA THR A 166 -11.11 22.97 1.23
C THR A 166 -12.51 23.27 0.70
N GLU A 167 -12.73 23.16 -0.62
CA GLU A 167 -14.05 23.35 -1.22
C GLU A 167 -15.11 22.36 -0.70
N ILE A 168 -14.69 21.13 -0.34
CA ILE A 168 -15.61 20.12 0.23
C ILE A 168 -15.95 20.43 1.68
N ILE A 169 -14.95 20.77 2.51
CA ILE A 169 -15.19 21.03 3.93
C ILE A 169 -15.95 22.32 4.19
N ASP A 170 -15.96 23.27 3.24
CA ASP A 170 -16.71 24.53 3.32
C ASP A 170 -18.20 24.35 2.99
N LYS A 171 -18.62 23.20 2.46
CA LYS A 171 -20.03 22.91 2.21
C LYS A 171 -20.78 22.67 3.51
N ASP A 172 -22.04 23.14 3.58
CA ASP A 172 -22.94 22.90 4.71
C ASP A 172 -23.61 21.52 4.61
N GLU A 173 -22.78 20.46 4.70
CA GLU A 173 -23.27 19.07 4.67
C GLU A 173 -22.33 18.14 5.43
N LYS A 174 -22.89 17.06 5.99
CA LYS A 174 -22.06 15.98 6.57
C LYS A 174 -21.44 15.15 5.47
N SER A 175 -20.13 14.89 5.59
CA SER A 175 -19.41 14.20 4.53
C SER A 175 -18.32 13.24 5.05
N PHE A 176 -18.04 12.24 4.22
CA PHE A 176 -16.84 11.41 4.28
C PHE A 176 -16.04 11.60 2.99
N THR A 177 -14.78 11.92 3.11
CA THR A 177 -13.88 12.07 1.95
C THR A 177 -12.73 11.10 2.03
N TYR A 178 -12.55 10.27 1.01
CA TYR A 178 -11.32 9.53 0.79
C TYR A 178 -10.40 10.31 -0.14
N PHE A 179 -9.20 10.60 0.33
CA PHE A 179 -8.17 11.30 -0.42
C PHE A 179 -6.95 10.39 -0.56
N TYR A 180 -6.51 10.16 -1.79
CA TYR A 180 -5.30 9.40 -2.10
C TYR A 180 -4.25 10.30 -2.75
N CYS A 181 -3.00 10.20 -2.30
CA CYS A 181 -1.84 10.84 -2.89
C CYS A 181 -0.75 9.79 -3.13
N ASP A 182 -0.24 9.75 -4.36
CA ASP A 182 0.83 8.83 -4.80
C ASP A 182 2.24 9.29 -4.38
N GLU A 183 2.33 10.37 -3.62
CA GLU A 183 3.56 10.89 -3.03
C GLU A 183 3.59 10.69 -1.50
N PRO A 184 4.76 10.50 -0.91
CA PRO A 184 6.11 10.57 -1.48
C PRO A 184 6.60 9.29 -2.19
N ASP A 185 5.75 8.27 -2.39
CA ASP A 185 6.12 6.97 -2.95
C ASP A 185 6.79 7.09 -4.32
N GLY A 186 6.18 7.82 -5.25
CA GLY A 186 6.72 8.02 -6.60
C GLY A 186 8.12 8.64 -6.58
N THR A 187 8.33 9.69 -5.77
CA THR A 187 9.64 10.32 -5.59
C THR A 187 10.65 9.35 -4.95
N MET A 188 10.21 8.54 -3.97
CA MET A 188 11.07 7.56 -3.31
C MET A 188 11.48 6.41 -4.24
N HIS A 189 10.61 5.95 -5.13
CA HIS A 189 10.96 4.96 -6.15
C HIS A 189 12.06 5.47 -7.08
N MET A 190 11.95 6.71 -7.52
CA MET A 190 12.87 7.31 -8.48
C MET A 190 14.25 7.60 -7.88
N TYR A 191 14.30 8.14 -6.66
CA TYR A 191 15.53 8.67 -6.05
C TYR A 191 16.02 7.90 -4.82
N GLY A 192 15.17 7.04 -4.24
CA GLY A 192 15.39 6.37 -2.96
C GLY A 192 14.84 7.18 -1.77
N PRO A 193 14.31 6.52 -0.73
CA PRO A 193 13.75 7.21 0.43
C PRO A 193 14.76 8.02 1.26
N SER A 194 16.06 7.70 1.16
CA SER A 194 17.14 8.45 1.83
C SER A 194 17.62 9.66 1.05
N SER A 195 17.15 9.89 -0.17
CA SER A 195 17.60 10.96 -1.07
C SER A 195 17.19 12.35 -0.60
N LYS A 196 17.87 13.36 -1.16
CA LYS A 196 17.51 14.77 -0.93
C LYS A 196 16.14 15.11 -1.53
N GLU A 197 15.82 14.52 -2.66
CA GLU A 197 14.58 14.69 -3.40
C GLU A 197 13.40 14.17 -2.58
N ALA A 198 13.49 12.95 -2.04
CA ALA A 198 12.44 12.37 -1.19
C ALA A 198 12.22 13.18 0.10
N LYS A 199 13.31 13.62 0.73
CA LYS A 199 13.24 14.48 1.93
C LYS A 199 12.61 15.83 1.61
N ALA A 200 13.01 16.48 0.51
CA ALA A 200 12.43 17.75 0.08
C ALA A 200 10.92 17.64 -0.21
N LYS A 201 10.51 16.55 -0.88
CA LYS A 201 9.10 16.24 -1.12
C LYS A 201 8.31 16.14 0.18
N LEU A 202 8.80 15.37 1.15
CA LEU A 202 8.11 15.19 2.43
C LEU A 202 8.04 16.49 3.25
N ILE A 203 9.09 17.31 3.22
CA ILE A 203 9.09 18.64 3.86
C ILE A 203 8.05 19.55 3.21
N GLN A 204 7.97 19.58 1.86
CA GLN A 204 6.95 20.33 1.14
C GLN A 204 5.54 19.88 1.53
N MET A 205 5.28 18.56 1.48
CA MET A 205 3.96 18.02 1.86
C MET A 205 3.59 18.35 3.30
N ASN A 206 4.55 18.31 4.23
CA ASN A 206 4.33 18.70 5.61
C ASN A 206 3.91 20.17 5.74
N GLN A 207 4.57 21.09 5.02
CA GLN A 207 4.25 22.52 5.03
C GLN A 207 2.86 22.81 4.45
N GLU A 208 2.52 22.15 3.33
CA GLU A 208 1.21 22.29 2.69
C GLU A 208 0.09 21.78 3.59
N LEU A 209 0.28 20.62 4.25
CA LEU A 209 -0.66 20.06 5.23
C LEU A 209 -0.80 20.96 6.47
N GLU A 210 0.30 21.46 7.01
CA GLU A 210 0.24 22.37 8.13
C GLU A 210 -0.57 23.63 7.81
N ASN A 211 -0.40 24.18 6.60
CA ASN A 211 -1.18 25.34 6.16
C ASN A 211 -2.65 24.99 5.95
N PHE A 212 -2.95 23.84 5.35
CA PHE A 212 -4.32 23.33 5.18
C PHE A 212 -5.02 23.17 6.55
N THR A 213 -4.35 22.57 7.52
CA THR A 213 -4.97 22.30 8.84
C THR A 213 -5.26 23.53 9.68
N LYS A 214 -4.59 24.67 9.41
CA LYS A 214 -4.93 25.96 10.05
C LYS A 214 -6.33 26.45 9.68
N ASN A 215 -6.83 26.02 8.53
CA ASN A 215 -8.13 26.43 8.00
C ASN A 215 -9.23 25.36 8.21
N LEU A 216 -8.93 24.27 8.93
CA LEU A 216 -9.94 23.27 9.26
C LEU A 216 -11.05 23.88 10.14
N ASN A 217 -12.27 23.45 9.92
CA ASN A 217 -13.40 23.77 10.78
C ASN A 217 -13.41 22.90 12.03
N ASP A 218 -14.06 23.34 13.11
CA ASP A 218 -14.13 22.59 14.38
C ASP A 218 -14.85 21.25 14.25
N ASP A 219 -15.71 21.11 13.25
CA ASP A 219 -16.49 19.93 12.91
C ASP A 219 -15.78 18.93 11.97
N THR A 220 -14.49 19.17 11.66
CA THR A 220 -13.72 18.39 10.69
C THR A 220 -12.63 17.56 11.37
N LEU A 221 -12.62 16.25 11.09
CA LEU A 221 -11.57 15.31 11.47
C LEU A 221 -10.74 14.92 10.26
N LEU A 222 -9.45 15.20 10.28
CA LEU A 222 -8.47 14.71 9.31
C LEU A 222 -7.74 13.51 9.87
N ILE A 223 -7.87 12.36 9.20
CA ILE A 223 -7.18 11.12 9.50
C ILE A 223 -6.16 10.90 8.39
N ILE A 224 -4.86 10.88 8.71
CA ILE A 224 -3.82 10.59 7.73
C ILE A 224 -3.18 9.26 8.07
N VAL A 225 -3.07 8.39 7.07
CA VAL A 225 -2.37 7.11 7.12
C VAL A 225 -1.46 6.95 5.91
N ALA A 226 -0.50 6.04 5.99
CA ALA A 226 0.19 5.52 4.83
C ALA A 226 -0.28 4.08 4.57
N ASP A 227 -0.05 3.57 3.39
CA ASP A 227 -0.24 2.16 3.06
C ASP A 227 0.97 1.32 3.43
N HIS A 228 2.19 1.83 3.21
CA HIS A 228 3.48 1.24 3.57
C HIS A 228 4.56 2.31 3.73
N GLY A 229 5.78 1.87 4.05
CA GLY A 229 6.98 2.67 3.89
C GLY A 229 7.87 2.08 2.80
N GLN A 230 9.07 2.66 2.60
CA GLN A 230 10.04 2.24 1.60
C GLN A 230 11.45 2.07 2.18
N VAL A 231 12.29 1.35 1.43
CA VAL A 231 13.73 1.20 1.67
C VAL A 231 14.52 1.50 0.41
N ASP A 232 15.73 2.03 0.56
CA ASP A 232 16.71 2.05 -0.54
C ASP A 232 17.04 0.61 -0.93
N VAL A 233 17.14 0.31 -2.22
CA VAL A 233 17.30 -1.06 -2.69
C VAL A 233 18.53 -1.26 -3.57
N GLU A 234 19.04 -2.51 -3.56
CA GLU A 234 20.04 -3.04 -4.47
C GLU A 234 19.43 -4.20 -5.26
N PRO A 235 19.35 -4.10 -6.60
CA PRO A 235 18.72 -5.11 -7.42
C PRO A 235 19.58 -6.37 -7.56
N ILE A 236 18.90 -7.53 -7.61
CA ILE A 236 19.47 -8.82 -7.97
C ILE A 236 18.70 -9.35 -9.18
N ASP A 237 19.33 -9.41 -10.34
CA ASP A 237 18.69 -9.94 -11.54
C ASP A 237 18.72 -11.47 -11.54
N VAL A 238 17.56 -12.10 -11.43
CA VAL A 238 17.45 -13.58 -11.40
C VAL A 238 17.89 -14.23 -12.71
N ARG A 239 17.92 -13.48 -13.81
CA ARG A 239 18.33 -13.95 -15.14
C ARG A 239 19.85 -14.17 -15.23
N GLU A 240 20.64 -13.55 -14.35
CA GLU A 240 22.09 -13.77 -14.23
C GLU A 240 22.43 -15.14 -13.61
N TYR A 241 21.41 -15.91 -13.15
CA TYR A 241 21.54 -17.22 -12.56
C TYR A 241 20.81 -18.27 -13.39
N PRO A 242 21.31 -18.64 -14.59
CA PRO A 242 20.59 -19.46 -15.56
C PRO A 242 20.25 -20.89 -15.08
N ASP A 243 21.06 -21.44 -14.17
CA ASP A 243 20.77 -22.75 -13.54
C ASP A 243 19.57 -22.65 -12.57
N PHE A 244 19.46 -21.56 -11.81
CA PHE A 244 18.29 -21.27 -10.98
C PHE A 244 17.05 -20.98 -11.85
N PHE A 245 17.21 -20.13 -12.85
CA PHE A 245 16.09 -19.71 -13.72
C PHE A 245 15.44 -20.91 -14.44
N LYS A 246 16.20 -21.93 -14.82
CA LYS A 246 15.70 -23.19 -15.43
C LYS A 246 14.79 -24.00 -14.50
N THR A 247 14.83 -23.78 -13.19
CA THR A 247 13.95 -24.48 -12.23
C THR A 247 12.54 -23.89 -12.19
N LEU A 248 12.33 -22.73 -12.80
CA LEU A 248 11.05 -22.04 -12.81
C LEU A 248 10.11 -22.61 -13.89
N LYS A 249 8.84 -22.76 -13.55
CA LYS A 249 7.76 -23.12 -14.47
C LYS A 249 7.22 -21.90 -15.23
N LYS A 250 7.23 -20.73 -14.58
CA LYS A 250 6.75 -19.45 -15.09
C LYS A 250 7.72 -18.34 -14.67
N MET A 251 7.66 -17.20 -15.33
CA MET A 251 8.34 -15.99 -14.88
C MET A 251 7.87 -15.63 -13.45
N PRO A 252 8.75 -15.05 -12.62
CA PRO A 252 8.36 -14.62 -11.27
C PRO A 252 7.18 -13.64 -11.28
N SER A 253 6.42 -13.56 -10.20
CA SER A 253 5.30 -12.61 -10.03
C SER A 253 5.24 -12.03 -8.63
N GLY A 254 4.27 -11.19 -8.31
CA GLY A 254 4.12 -10.56 -7.01
C GLY A 254 4.84 -9.22 -6.90
N GLU A 255 5.59 -9.06 -5.84
CA GLU A 255 6.44 -7.90 -5.57
C GLU A 255 7.92 -8.25 -5.70
N SER A 256 8.74 -7.32 -6.13
CA SER A 256 10.19 -7.54 -6.25
C SER A 256 10.87 -7.87 -4.90
N ARG A 257 10.21 -7.55 -3.79
CA ARG A 257 10.66 -7.79 -2.42
C ARG A 257 9.83 -8.86 -1.68
N ALA A 258 8.77 -9.37 -2.32
CA ALA A 258 7.99 -10.56 -1.95
C ALA A 258 7.68 -11.35 -3.22
N GLN A 259 8.73 -11.91 -3.82
CA GLN A 259 8.70 -12.51 -5.14
C GLN A 259 8.08 -13.90 -5.09
N ILE A 260 7.03 -14.11 -5.88
CA ILE A 260 6.33 -15.39 -6.02
C ILE A 260 7.01 -16.22 -7.11
N PHE A 261 7.33 -17.48 -6.79
CA PHE A 261 7.94 -18.44 -7.71
C PHE A 261 7.02 -19.65 -7.96
N HIS A 262 6.76 -19.93 -9.23
CA HIS A 262 6.16 -21.17 -9.70
C HIS A 262 7.26 -22.08 -10.21
N VAL A 263 7.42 -23.24 -9.58
CA VAL A 263 8.62 -24.07 -9.71
C VAL A 263 8.33 -25.38 -10.41
N SER A 264 9.20 -25.79 -11.33
CA SER A 264 9.14 -27.08 -12.02
C SER A 264 9.93 -28.18 -11.29
N ASP A 265 11.06 -27.84 -10.67
CA ASP A 265 11.93 -28.74 -9.90
C ASP A 265 12.21 -28.14 -8.52
N LYS A 266 11.42 -28.56 -7.53
CA LYS A 266 11.51 -28.04 -6.14
C LYS A 266 12.85 -28.32 -5.48
N VAL A 267 13.43 -29.51 -5.71
CA VAL A 267 14.69 -29.93 -5.08
C VAL A 267 15.85 -29.09 -5.61
N ALA A 268 15.92 -28.93 -6.93
CA ALA A 268 16.94 -28.09 -7.54
C ALA A 268 16.74 -26.61 -7.15
N PHE A 269 15.50 -26.11 -7.15
CA PHE A 269 15.15 -24.74 -6.77
C PHE A 269 15.63 -24.42 -5.34
N GLU A 270 15.24 -25.21 -4.35
CA GLU A 270 15.62 -24.97 -2.95
C GLU A 270 17.14 -24.98 -2.76
N LYS A 271 17.84 -25.94 -3.38
CA LYS A 271 19.30 -26.02 -3.34
C LYS A 271 19.97 -24.78 -3.92
N LEU A 272 19.49 -24.34 -5.10
CA LEU A 272 20.06 -23.18 -5.79
C LEU A 272 19.67 -21.87 -5.12
N PHE A 273 18.44 -21.76 -4.62
CA PHE A 273 18.01 -20.63 -3.81
C PHE A 273 18.91 -20.48 -2.56
N LYS A 274 19.12 -21.57 -1.84
CA LYS A 274 20.02 -21.58 -0.67
C LYS A 274 21.44 -21.15 -1.04
N LYS A 275 21.94 -21.58 -2.18
CA LYS A 275 23.30 -21.24 -2.67
C LYS A 275 23.43 -19.76 -2.99
N TYR A 276 22.44 -19.17 -3.70
CA TYR A 276 22.60 -17.84 -4.29
C TYR A 276 21.93 -16.73 -3.46
N PHE A 277 20.74 -17.01 -2.87
CA PHE A 277 19.84 -15.97 -2.40
C PHE A 277 19.53 -16.01 -0.90
N SER A 278 19.83 -17.11 -0.18
CA SER A 278 19.45 -17.26 1.23
C SER A 278 20.02 -16.21 2.19
N LYS A 279 21.10 -15.50 1.80
CA LYS A 279 21.66 -14.37 2.56
C LYS A 279 20.89 -13.05 2.34
N TYR A 280 20.03 -13.00 1.34
CA TYR A 280 19.31 -11.80 0.94
C TYR A 280 17.80 -11.89 1.21
N PHE A 281 17.25 -13.12 1.11
CA PHE A 281 15.81 -13.38 1.21
C PHE A 281 15.54 -14.59 2.09
N ILE A 282 14.40 -14.53 2.78
CA ILE A 282 13.81 -15.71 3.43
C ILE A 282 12.91 -16.38 2.41
N LEU A 283 13.08 -17.68 2.20
CA LEU A 283 12.19 -18.46 1.36
C LEU A 283 11.08 -19.06 2.21
N LEU A 284 9.84 -18.75 1.88
CA LEU A 284 8.64 -19.25 2.55
C LEU A 284 7.86 -20.17 1.62
N SER A 285 7.38 -21.28 2.18
CA SER A 285 6.41 -22.16 1.51
C SER A 285 5.06 -21.48 1.36
N LYS A 286 4.19 -22.06 0.55
CA LYS A 286 2.81 -21.62 0.36
C LYS A 286 2.05 -21.51 1.69
N GLU A 287 2.21 -22.48 2.57
CA GLU A 287 1.54 -22.53 3.86
C GLU A 287 2.05 -21.46 4.83
N GLU A 288 3.34 -21.16 4.80
CA GLU A 288 3.95 -20.13 5.65
C GLU A 288 3.54 -18.74 5.22
N ILE A 289 3.58 -18.46 3.91
CA ILE A 289 3.22 -17.12 3.39
C ILE A 289 1.74 -16.81 3.59
N MET A 290 0.84 -17.81 3.48
CA MET A 290 -0.58 -17.61 3.72
C MET A 290 -0.87 -17.09 5.14
N LYS A 291 -0.05 -17.47 6.13
CA LYS A 291 -0.18 -16.95 7.51
C LYS A 291 0.16 -15.45 7.60
N LEU A 292 1.12 -14.98 6.78
CA LEU A 292 1.47 -13.56 6.71
C LEU A 292 0.41 -12.73 5.97
N TYR A 293 -0.28 -13.32 4.99
CA TYR A 293 -1.38 -12.65 4.29
C TYR A 293 -2.61 -12.41 5.17
N GLY A 294 -2.64 -13.00 6.37
CA GLY A 294 -3.64 -12.74 7.39
C GLY A 294 -4.60 -13.89 7.63
N LYS A 295 -5.68 -13.60 8.36
CA LYS A 295 -6.72 -14.57 8.72
C LYS A 295 -7.97 -14.36 7.87
N GLY A 296 -8.68 -15.43 7.58
CA GLY A 296 -9.93 -15.42 6.83
C GLY A 296 -10.04 -16.58 5.85
N ILE A 297 -11.01 -16.52 4.96
CA ILE A 297 -11.19 -17.51 3.90
C ILE A 297 -10.30 -17.10 2.71
N PRO A 298 -9.37 -17.97 2.28
CA PRO A 298 -8.50 -17.67 1.16
C PRO A 298 -9.30 -17.37 -0.11
N HIS A 299 -8.93 -16.29 -0.80
CA HIS A 299 -9.55 -15.95 -2.08
C HIS A 299 -9.28 -17.06 -3.11
N LYS A 300 -10.26 -17.33 -3.97
CA LYS A 300 -10.19 -18.41 -4.98
C LYS A 300 -8.99 -18.29 -5.92
N THR A 301 -8.55 -17.08 -6.24
CA THR A 301 -7.39 -16.83 -7.13
C THR A 301 -6.06 -17.28 -6.56
N LEU A 302 -5.94 -17.47 -5.23
CA LEU A 302 -4.69 -17.91 -4.61
C LEU A 302 -4.24 -19.31 -5.10
N LYS A 303 -5.16 -20.10 -5.64
CA LYS A 303 -4.82 -21.39 -6.26
C LYS A 303 -3.87 -21.24 -7.44
N THR A 304 -4.03 -20.12 -8.19
CA THR A 304 -3.25 -19.82 -9.39
C THR A 304 -2.19 -18.75 -9.14
N SER A 305 -2.54 -17.68 -8.41
CA SER A 305 -1.65 -16.54 -8.20
C SER A 305 -0.52 -16.81 -7.22
N LEU A 306 -0.77 -17.65 -6.22
CA LEU A 306 0.25 -18.04 -5.27
C LEU A 306 0.98 -19.28 -5.77
N GLY A 307 2.29 -19.11 -6.07
CA GLY A 307 3.17 -20.19 -6.52
C GLY A 307 3.55 -21.20 -5.44
N ASP A 308 4.64 -21.90 -5.65
CA ASP A 308 5.17 -22.90 -4.70
C ASP A 308 5.90 -22.23 -3.53
N TYR A 309 6.58 -21.11 -3.80
CA TYR A 309 7.38 -20.36 -2.83
C TYR A 309 7.23 -18.87 -2.99
N VAL A 310 7.46 -18.14 -1.91
CA VAL A 310 7.64 -16.69 -1.91
C VAL A 310 8.98 -16.35 -1.23
N ALA A 311 9.82 -15.61 -1.94
CA ALA A 311 11.05 -15.07 -1.37
C ALA A 311 10.81 -13.67 -0.83
N VAL A 312 10.98 -13.49 0.47
CA VAL A 312 10.69 -12.25 1.19
C VAL A 312 11.98 -11.56 1.59
N ALA A 313 12.15 -10.31 1.18
CA ALA A 313 13.27 -9.48 1.58
C ALA A 313 13.09 -8.97 3.03
N THR A 314 14.17 -9.10 3.82
CA THR A 314 14.26 -8.56 5.19
C THR A 314 15.41 -7.55 5.33
N ASN A 315 15.90 -7.06 4.21
CA ASN A 315 17.02 -6.14 4.08
C ASN A 315 16.84 -5.23 2.84
N LYS A 316 17.91 -4.72 2.26
CA LYS A 316 17.87 -3.76 1.12
C LYS A 316 17.74 -4.39 -0.28
N TYR A 317 17.70 -5.70 -0.43
CA TYR A 317 17.69 -6.33 -1.75
C TYR A 317 16.28 -6.50 -2.33
N ASN A 318 16.20 -6.45 -3.66
CA ASN A 318 15.00 -6.78 -4.42
C ASN A 318 15.36 -7.59 -5.66
N PHE A 319 14.43 -8.44 -6.12
CA PHE A 319 14.60 -9.16 -7.37
C PHE A 319 14.21 -8.30 -8.58
N VAL A 320 14.94 -8.51 -9.68
CA VAL A 320 14.61 -8.01 -11.01
C VAL A 320 14.54 -9.19 -11.96
N ALA A 321 13.57 -9.20 -12.86
CA ALA A 321 13.39 -10.24 -13.88
C ALA A 321 12.98 -9.64 -15.25
N LYS A 322 13.11 -8.31 -15.39
CA LYS A 322 12.68 -7.53 -16.56
C LYS A 322 13.71 -6.45 -16.83
N ASP A 323 13.86 -6.06 -18.10
CA ASP A 323 14.68 -4.91 -18.48
C ASP A 323 14.04 -3.60 -18.05
N GLY A 324 14.85 -2.59 -17.81
CA GLY A 324 14.46 -1.25 -17.42
C GLY A 324 15.43 -0.64 -16.41
N GLU A 325 15.28 0.64 -16.16
CA GLU A 325 16.03 1.33 -15.10
C GLU A 325 15.56 0.82 -13.73
N PRO A 326 16.46 0.29 -12.91
CA PRO A 326 16.08 -0.19 -11.59
C PRO A 326 15.65 0.98 -10.69
N MET A 327 14.55 0.82 -9.99
CA MET A 327 14.13 1.76 -8.96
C MET A 327 15.19 1.87 -7.86
N LYS A 328 15.34 3.06 -7.27
CA LYS A 328 16.30 3.33 -6.18
C LYS A 328 15.70 3.03 -4.80
N GLY A 329 14.39 3.17 -4.66
CA GLY A 329 13.60 2.78 -3.51
C GLY A 329 12.54 1.76 -3.88
N HIS A 330 12.20 0.87 -2.95
CA HIS A 330 11.15 -0.13 -3.14
C HIS A 330 10.54 -0.57 -1.81
N HIS A 331 9.39 -1.24 -1.91
CA HIS A 331 8.59 -1.76 -0.80
C HIS A 331 8.11 -3.19 -1.11
N GLY A 332 7.31 -3.78 -0.25
CA GLY A 332 6.74 -5.13 -0.42
C GLY A 332 7.45 -6.21 0.40
N GLY A 333 8.59 -5.90 1.03
CA GLY A 333 9.32 -6.83 1.90
C GLY A 333 8.83 -6.83 3.36
N PHE A 334 9.61 -7.43 4.25
CA PHE A 334 9.25 -7.57 5.65
C PHE A 334 10.26 -6.86 6.57
N THR A 335 10.54 -5.58 6.27
CA THR A 335 11.36 -4.75 7.14
C THR A 335 10.50 -3.84 8.02
N TYR A 336 11.05 -3.39 9.14
CA TYR A 336 10.41 -2.38 9.99
C TYR A 336 10.03 -1.12 9.19
N LYS A 337 10.92 -0.67 8.30
CA LYS A 337 10.74 0.54 7.49
C LYS A 337 9.56 0.45 6.53
N GLU A 338 9.27 -0.74 6.01
CA GLU A 338 8.16 -0.98 5.09
C GLU A 338 6.83 -1.20 5.83
N MET A 339 6.88 -1.91 6.97
CA MET A 339 5.69 -2.38 7.68
C MET A 339 5.08 -1.35 8.65
N ARG A 340 5.87 -0.40 9.18
CA ARG A 340 5.41 0.54 10.20
C ARG A 340 4.94 1.84 9.56
N ILE A 341 3.68 2.16 9.81
CA ILE A 341 2.99 3.33 9.23
C ILE A 341 2.32 4.17 10.31
N PRO A 342 2.19 5.49 10.11
CA PRO A 342 1.59 6.38 11.08
C PRO A 342 0.06 6.33 11.05
N LEU A 343 -0.55 6.58 12.20
CA LEU A 343 -1.88 7.15 12.31
C LEU A 343 -1.71 8.59 12.81
N ILE A 344 -1.97 9.55 11.94
CA ILE A 344 -1.86 10.98 12.23
C ILE A 344 -3.26 11.57 12.29
N ILE A 345 -3.52 12.43 13.25
CA ILE A 345 -4.81 13.09 13.43
C ILE A 345 -4.62 14.60 13.37
N GLY A 346 -5.34 15.24 12.45
CA GLY A 346 -5.46 16.68 12.33
C GLY A 346 -6.86 17.14 12.77
N VAL A 347 -6.89 18.08 13.69
CA VAL A 347 -8.10 18.80 14.09
C VAL A 347 -7.74 20.27 14.27
N LYS A 348 -8.74 21.18 14.12
CA LYS A 348 -8.53 22.58 14.44
C LYS A 348 -8.08 22.71 15.89
N ASN A 349 -7.07 23.52 16.14
CA ASN A 349 -6.53 23.77 17.51
C ASN A 349 -5.80 22.63 18.22
N GLY A 350 -5.37 21.59 17.51
CA GLY A 350 -4.51 20.51 18.03
C GLY A 350 -4.73 20.21 19.52
N ILE A 351 -5.23 19.03 19.85
CA ILE A 351 -5.35 18.62 21.27
C ILE A 351 -3.98 18.16 21.76
#